data_1a4dc9b8988aa77fbd6af4a358989bc7
#
_entry.id   1a4dc9b8988aa77fbd6af4a358989bc7
#
_cell.length_a   1.000
_cell.length_b   1.000
_cell.length_c   1.000
_cell.angle_alpha   90.00
_cell.angle_beta   90.00
_cell.angle_gamma   90.00
#
_symmetry.space_group_name_H-M   'P 1'
#
loop_
_entity.id
_entity.type
_entity.pdbx_description
1 polymer ?
#
loop_
_entity_poly.entity_id
_entity_poly.type
_entity_poly.pdbx_seq_one_letter_code
_entity_poly.pdbx_strand_id
1 'polypeptide(L)'
;SAICIFLFVKSPLDLWKYTTILSFGVLISQIYLFANVKSYVSFSIVSIKDSLSHFKAVLILFIPIIATSVYRVMDKVMIGALSNMTEVGYYENADKLITTCLGVVGSLGAVMLPKMSNLVANGEIRKQKEYLLKSIEVTMFIAFAISFGIYSIADVFIPFFYGDAFLPSVTITKLLAVSVPFISWANVVRMQYLIPNEKDKIYVSSIVIGALSNVIINYLLIPR
;
A
#
# COMPACT_ATOMS: atom_id res chain seq x y z
N SER A 1 8.51 18.37 -5.19
CA SER A 1 7.96 18.64 -3.82
C SER A 1 9.01 18.46 -2.73
N ALA A 2 9.84 17.37 -2.70
CA ALA A 2 10.82 17.13 -1.63
C ALA A 2 11.76 18.33 -1.39
N ILE A 3 12.41 18.86 -2.42
CA ILE A 3 13.32 20.00 -2.30
C ILE A 3 12.62 21.22 -1.68
N CYS A 4 11.38 21.51 -2.10
CA CYS A 4 10.62 22.63 -1.56
C CYS A 4 10.29 22.43 -0.06
N ILE A 5 10.00 21.20 0.38
CA ILE A 5 9.76 20.90 1.79
C ILE A 5 11.00 21.26 2.62
N PHE A 6 12.19 20.78 2.23
CA PHE A 6 13.42 21.09 2.96
C PHE A 6 13.78 22.58 2.99
N LEU A 7 13.40 23.33 1.95
CA LEU A 7 13.69 24.77 1.88
C LEU A 7 12.72 25.62 2.71
N PHE A 8 11.42 25.28 2.73
CA PHE A 8 10.36 26.15 3.23
C PHE A 8 9.74 25.69 4.55
N VAL A 9 9.86 24.40 4.91
CA VAL A 9 9.30 23.85 6.16
C VAL A 9 10.42 23.71 7.18
N LYS A 10 10.47 24.62 8.15
CA LYS A 10 11.54 24.65 9.17
C LYS A 10 11.01 24.57 10.61
N SER A 11 9.70 24.67 10.80
CA SER A 11 9.07 24.73 12.11
C SER A 11 7.79 23.87 12.12
N PRO A 12 7.39 23.31 13.27
CA PRO A 12 6.09 22.62 13.43
C PRO A 12 4.89 23.52 13.06
N LEU A 13 5.02 24.85 13.14
CA LEU A 13 3.99 25.80 12.74
C LEU A 13 3.84 25.92 11.21
N ASP A 14 4.79 25.38 10.43
CA ASP A 14 4.76 25.42 8.96
C ASP A 14 3.96 24.23 8.34
N LEU A 15 3.13 23.55 9.12
CA LEU A 15 2.32 22.41 8.65
C LEU A 15 1.48 22.77 7.42
N TRP A 16 0.93 23.99 7.38
CA TRP A 16 0.18 24.47 6.22
C TRP A 16 1.04 24.61 4.95
N LYS A 17 2.31 25.03 5.07
CA LYS A 17 3.26 25.07 3.94
C LYS A 17 3.56 23.66 3.43
N TYR A 18 3.77 22.71 4.35
CA TYR A 18 3.99 21.32 4.04
C TYR A 18 2.83 20.73 3.22
N THR A 19 1.60 20.88 3.71
CA THR A 19 0.40 20.38 3.02
C THR A 19 0.20 21.07 1.68
N THR A 20 0.43 22.37 1.58
CA THR A 20 0.33 23.13 0.34
C THR A 20 1.33 22.63 -0.71
N ILE A 21 2.61 22.47 -0.35
CA ILE A 21 3.66 21.98 -1.25
C ILE A 21 3.34 20.58 -1.79
N LEU A 22 2.85 19.69 -0.92
CA LEU A 22 2.43 18.34 -1.34
C LEU A 22 1.26 18.39 -2.31
N SER A 23 0.21 19.17 -1.99
CA SER A 23 -0.98 19.30 -2.83
C SER A 23 -0.66 19.87 -4.19
N PHE A 24 0.16 20.93 -4.25
CA PHE A 24 0.62 21.49 -5.52
C PHE A 24 1.47 20.50 -6.32
N GLY A 25 2.33 19.72 -5.66
CA GLY A 25 3.12 18.68 -6.32
C GLY A 25 2.27 17.61 -7.00
N VAL A 26 1.21 17.16 -6.33
CA VAL A 26 0.23 16.23 -6.89
C VAL A 26 -0.54 16.88 -8.03
N LEU A 27 -1.02 18.11 -7.86
CA LEU A 27 -1.79 18.85 -8.86
C LEU A 27 -1.01 19.03 -10.15
N ILE A 28 0.27 19.47 -10.08
CA ILE A 28 1.14 19.62 -11.25
C ILE A 28 1.33 18.29 -11.97
N SER A 29 1.55 17.20 -11.21
CA SER A 29 1.66 15.85 -11.78
C SER A 29 0.41 15.44 -12.55
N GLN A 30 -0.78 15.69 -11.98
CA GLN A 30 -2.05 15.35 -12.62
C GLN A 30 -2.32 16.22 -13.87
N ILE A 31 -2.00 17.53 -13.82
CA ILE A 31 -2.12 18.41 -15.00
C ILE A 31 -1.20 17.92 -16.13
N TYR A 32 0.04 17.55 -15.80
CA TYR A 32 0.98 17.03 -16.79
C TYR A 32 0.46 15.74 -17.45
N LEU A 33 -0.07 14.79 -16.64
CA LEU A 33 -0.68 13.57 -17.17
C LEU A 33 -1.89 13.87 -18.03
N PHE A 34 -2.78 14.77 -17.57
CA PHE A 34 -3.97 15.17 -18.31
C PHE A 34 -3.63 15.81 -19.67
N ALA A 35 -2.62 16.67 -19.71
CA ALA A 35 -2.16 17.29 -20.93
C ALA A 35 -1.68 16.27 -21.97
N ASN A 36 -1.02 15.20 -21.53
CA ASN A 36 -0.55 14.13 -22.40
C ASN A 36 -1.67 13.18 -22.86
N VAL A 37 -2.71 12.99 -22.05
CA VAL A 37 -3.86 12.15 -22.41
C VAL A 37 -4.72 12.78 -23.53
N LYS A 38 -4.72 14.11 -23.64
CA LYS A 38 -5.52 14.85 -24.64
C LYS A 38 -5.26 14.40 -26.08
N SER A 39 -4.08 13.89 -26.41
CA SER A 39 -3.74 13.37 -27.73
C SER A 39 -4.31 11.97 -28.02
N TYR A 40 -4.74 11.24 -26.99
CA TYR A 40 -5.25 9.86 -27.10
C TYR A 40 -6.76 9.75 -26.87
N VAL A 41 -7.39 10.78 -26.30
CA VAL A 41 -8.81 10.75 -25.88
C VAL A 41 -9.51 12.00 -26.43
N SER A 42 -10.66 11.79 -27.08
CA SER A 42 -11.57 12.87 -27.45
C SER A 42 -12.52 13.18 -26.28
N PHE A 43 -12.52 14.45 -25.86
CA PHE A 43 -13.46 14.89 -24.83
C PHE A 43 -14.79 15.23 -25.47
N SER A 44 -15.83 14.51 -25.08
CA SER A 44 -17.22 14.80 -25.46
C SER A 44 -18.05 15.01 -24.20
N ILE A 45 -19.00 15.92 -24.28
CA ILE A 45 -19.99 16.12 -23.22
C ILE A 45 -20.99 14.97 -23.32
N VAL A 46 -20.95 14.08 -22.33
CA VAL A 46 -21.86 12.93 -22.29
C VAL A 46 -23.06 13.24 -21.42
N SER A 47 -24.25 12.71 -21.83
CA SER A 47 -25.48 12.86 -21.05
C SER A 47 -25.32 12.25 -19.65
N ILE A 48 -25.91 12.87 -18.62
CA ILE A 48 -25.98 12.35 -17.25
C ILE A 48 -26.57 10.94 -17.25
N LYS A 49 -27.54 10.67 -18.09
CA LYS A 49 -28.19 9.35 -18.20
C LYS A 49 -27.20 8.28 -18.69
N ASP A 50 -26.37 8.61 -19.66
CA ASP A 50 -25.35 7.70 -20.18
C ASP A 50 -24.24 7.46 -19.15
N SER A 51 -23.83 8.51 -18.43
CA SER A 51 -22.89 8.39 -17.32
C SER A 51 -23.42 7.49 -16.20
N LEU A 52 -24.70 7.61 -15.86
CA LEU A 52 -25.34 6.76 -14.83
C LEU A 52 -25.47 5.29 -15.27
N SER A 53 -25.49 4.99 -16.57
CA SER A 53 -25.52 3.59 -17.06
C SER A 53 -24.26 2.82 -16.64
N HIS A 54 -23.13 3.51 -16.50
CA HIS A 54 -21.85 2.93 -16.06
C HIS A 54 -21.69 2.87 -14.53
N PHE A 55 -22.59 3.54 -13.78
CA PHE A 55 -22.46 3.67 -12.31
C PHE A 55 -22.40 2.32 -11.58
N LYS A 56 -23.23 1.35 -12.01
CA LYS A 56 -23.24 0.01 -11.43
C LYS A 56 -21.90 -0.70 -11.62
N ALA A 57 -21.31 -0.62 -12.81
CA ALA A 57 -20.01 -1.22 -13.10
C ALA A 57 -18.89 -0.56 -12.28
N VAL A 58 -18.92 0.77 -12.18
CA VAL A 58 -17.98 1.55 -11.37
C VAL A 58 -18.09 1.18 -9.89
N LEU A 59 -19.30 1.06 -9.34
CA LEU A 59 -19.52 0.64 -7.96
C LEU A 59 -18.93 -0.74 -7.67
N ILE A 60 -19.13 -1.71 -8.57
CA ILE A 60 -18.57 -3.07 -8.40
C ILE A 60 -17.05 -3.02 -8.32
N LEU A 61 -16.39 -2.18 -9.12
CA LEU A 61 -14.94 -1.98 -9.08
C LEU A 61 -14.48 -1.15 -7.87
N PHE A 62 -15.34 -0.31 -7.33
CA PHE A 62 -15.02 0.59 -6.21
C PHE A 62 -15.12 -0.10 -4.85
N ILE A 63 -16.01 -1.08 -4.68
CA ILE A 63 -16.16 -1.83 -3.42
C ILE A 63 -14.84 -2.45 -2.92
N PRO A 64 -14.06 -3.17 -3.74
CA PRO A 64 -12.75 -3.69 -3.32
C PRO A 64 -11.77 -2.59 -2.92
N ILE A 65 -11.80 -1.45 -3.58
CA ILE A 65 -10.93 -0.31 -3.27
C ILE A 65 -11.28 0.26 -1.89
N ILE A 66 -12.58 0.48 -1.61
CA ILE A 66 -13.04 0.91 -0.28
C ILE A 66 -12.63 -0.11 0.79
N ALA A 67 -12.92 -1.39 0.57
CA ALA A 67 -12.59 -2.44 1.53
C ALA A 67 -11.10 -2.47 1.86
N THR A 68 -10.23 -2.34 0.85
CA THR A 68 -8.77 -2.27 1.04
C THR A 68 -8.36 -0.99 1.77
N SER A 69 -8.98 0.15 1.45
CA SER A 69 -8.67 1.43 2.11
C SER A 69 -9.08 1.41 3.59
N VAL A 70 -10.28 0.90 3.88
CA VAL A 70 -10.75 0.71 5.26
C VAL A 70 -9.80 -0.20 6.03
N TYR A 71 -9.44 -1.35 5.47
CA TYR A 71 -8.48 -2.27 6.08
C TYR A 71 -7.15 -1.59 6.43
N ARG A 72 -6.60 -0.79 5.51
CA ARG A 72 -5.28 -0.14 5.70
C ARG A 72 -5.29 1.03 6.69
N VAL A 73 -6.42 1.68 6.88
CA VAL A 73 -6.54 2.87 7.73
C VAL A 73 -7.15 2.53 9.09
N MET A 74 -7.87 1.42 9.19
CA MET A 74 -8.64 1.05 10.38
C MET A 74 -7.77 0.93 11.64
N ASP A 75 -6.56 0.38 11.53
CA ASP A 75 -5.64 0.27 12.67
C ASP A 75 -5.37 1.65 13.29
N LYS A 76 -5.07 2.64 12.46
CA LYS A 76 -4.77 4.01 12.88
C LYS A 76 -5.98 4.71 13.50
N VAL A 77 -7.16 4.51 12.90
CA VAL A 77 -8.43 5.03 13.43
C VAL A 77 -8.73 4.41 14.79
N MET A 78 -8.56 3.10 14.93
CA MET A 78 -8.81 2.39 16.19
C MET A 78 -7.80 2.76 17.26
N ILE A 79 -6.51 2.88 16.96
CA ILE A 79 -5.49 3.36 17.91
C ILE A 79 -5.85 4.78 18.36
N GLY A 80 -6.20 5.69 17.45
CA GLY A 80 -6.56 7.05 17.78
C GLY A 80 -7.83 7.18 18.62
N ALA A 81 -8.83 6.31 18.39
CA ALA A 81 -10.10 6.33 19.10
C ALA A 81 -10.04 5.62 20.47
N LEU A 82 -9.25 4.54 20.58
CA LEU A 82 -9.20 3.68 21.77
C LEU A 82 -7.98 3.98 22.68
N SER A 83 -6.95 4.68 22.17
CA SER A 83 -5.77 5.07 22.91
C SER A 83 -5.55 6.59 22.79
N ASN A 84 -4.58 7.04 21.98
CA ASN A 84 -4.29 8.47 21.80
C ASN A 84 -3.56 8.74 20.46
N MET A 85 -3.50 10.04 20.07
CA MET A 85 -2.87 10.45 18.80
C MET A 85 -1.34 10.30 18.78
N THR A 86 -0.69 10.25 19.94
CA THR A 86 0.75 10.01 20.03
C THR A 86 1.10 8.60 19.62
N GLU A 87 0.32 7.61 20.06
CA GLU A 87 0.46 6.21 19.66
C GLU A 87 0.22 6.03 18.16
N VAL A 88 -0.77 6.74 17.59
CA VAL A 88 -0.97 6.78 16.13
C VAL A 88 0.29 7.29 15.43
N GLY A 89 0.94 8.31 15.98
CA GLY A 89 2.20 8.84 15.43
C GLY A 89 3.33 7.81 15.44
N TYR A 90 3.48 7.05 16.52
CA TYR A 90 4.48 5.98 16.61
C TYR A 90 4.22 4.85 15.62
N TYR A 91 2.96 4.41 15.53
CA TYR A 91 2.54 3.38 14.58
C TYR A 91 2.70 3.83 13.13
N GLU A 92 2.27 5.05 12.78
CA GLU A 92 2.35 5.60 11.41
C GLU A 92 3.78 5.67 10.91
N ASN A 93 4.75 6.09 11.73
CA ASN A 93 6.14 6.16 11.33
C ASN A 93 6.75 4.76 11.13
N ALA A 94 6.41 3.81 11.99
CA ALA A 94 6.80 2.42 11.83
C ALA A 94 6.21 1.79 10.55
N ASP A 95 4.89 1.95 10.33
CA ASP A 95 4.18 1.46 9.14
C ASP A 95 4.73 2.08 7.85
N LYS A 96 5.05 3.37 7.86
CA LYS A 96 5.62 4.08 6.71
C LYS A 96 6.99 3.54 6.32
N LEU A 97 7.83 3.21 7.29
CA LEU A 97 9.12 2.58 7.03
C LEU A 97 8.94 1.20 6.37
N ILE A 98 8.08 0.36 6.94
CA ILE A 98 7.78 -0.97 6.42
C ILE A 98 7.19 -0.90 5.00
N THR A 99 6.18 -0.04 4.78
CA THR A 99 5.53 0.09 3.47
C THR A 99 6.47 0.63 2.40
N THR A 100 7.41 1.50 2.76
CA THR A 100 8.46 1.98 1.85
C THR A 100 9.35 0.82 1.38
N CYS A 101 9.78 -0.03 2.30
CA CYS A 101 10.59 -1.20 1.97
C CYS A 101 9.80 -2.25 1.16
N LEU A 102 8.51 -2.44 1.46
CA LEU A 102 7.62 -3.29 0.67
C LEU A 102 7.41 -2.81 -0.77
N GLY A 103 7.65 -1.53 -1.05
CA GLY A 103 7.64 -0.98 -2.41
C GLY A 103 8.62 -1.69 -3.36
N VAL A 104 9.76 -2.15 -2.86
CA VAL A 104 10.75 -2.92 -3.63
C VAL A 104 10.13 -4.24 -4.11
N VAL A 105 9.45 -4.95 -3.22
CA VAL A 105 8.76 -6.21 -3.55
C VAL A 105 7.57 -5.96 -4.47
N GLY A 106 6.82 -4.89 -4.23
CA GLY A 106 5.66 -4.50 -5.04
C GLY A 106 6.02 -4.23 -6.50
N SER A 107 7.20 -3.66 -6.76
CA SER A 107 7.68 -3.38 -8.12
C SER A 107 7.87 -4.65 -8.95
N LEU A 108 8.37 -5.74 -8.35
CA LEU A 108 8.48 -7.03 -9.02
C LEU A 108 7.10 -7.57 -9.43
N GLY A 109 6.10 -7.45 -8.57
CA GLY A 109 4.72 -7.83 -8.87
C GLY A 109 4.15 -7.07 -10.06
N ALA A 110 4.37 -5.75 -10.11
CA ALA A 110 3.88 -4.89 -11.19
C ALA A 110 4.52 -5.25 -12.55
N VAL A 111 5.82 -5.56 -12.58
CA VAL A 111 6.53 -5.97 -13.81
C VAL A 111 6.10 -7.36 -14.27
N MET A 112 5.82 -8.28 -13.34
CA MET A 112 5.44 -9.66 -13.67
C MET A 112 3.99 -9.81 -14.08
N LEU A 113 3.09 -8.92 -13.67
CA LEU A 113 1.65 -9.00 -13.97
C LEU A 113 1.34 -9.13 -15.47
N PRO A 114 1.84 -8.26 -16.39
CA PRO A 114 1.57 -8.39 -17.80
C PRO A 114 2.06 -9.72 -18.39
N LYS A 115 3.23 -10.18 -17.94
CA LYS A 115 3.81 -11.46 -18.39
C LYS A 115 2.93 -12.63 -17.96
N MET A 116 2.46 -12.65 -16.70
CA MET A 116 1.58 -13.70 -16.19
C MET A 116 0.23 -13.71 -16.89
N SER A 117 -0.36 -12.53 -17.15
CA SER A 117 -1.61 -12.39 -17.89
C SER A 117 -1.47 -12.92 -19.32
N ASN A 118 -0.35 -12.66 -19.98
CA ASN A 118 -0.08 -13.19 -21.34
C ASN A 118 0.04 -14.72 -21.35
N LEU A 119 0.74 -15.31 -20.37
CA LEU A 119 0.86 -16.77 -20.26
C LEU A 119 -0.50 -17.44 -20.04
N VAL A 120 -1.36 -16.83 -19.23
CA VAL A 120 -2.74 -17.33 -19.01
C VAL A 120 -3.56 -17.24 -20.29
N ALA A 121 -3.52 -16.09 -20.97
CA ALA A 121 -4.25 -15.89 -22.22
C ALA A 121 -3.85 -16.88 -23.32
N ASN A 122 -2.58 -17.32 -23.36
CA ASN A 122 -2.07 -18.31 -24.28
C ASN A 122 -2.23 -19.76 -23.80
N GLY A 123 -2.84 -20.01 -22.63
CA GLY A 123 -3.01 -21.35 -22.08
C GLY A 123 -1.72 -22.01 -21.57
N GLU A 124 -0.63 -21.25 -21.39
CA GLU A 124 0.69 -21.74 -20.98
C GLU A 124 0.79 -21.95 -19.45
N ILE A 125 -0.14 -22.70 -18.87
CA ILE A 125 -0.29 -22.88 -17.40
C ILE A 125 0.98 -23.44 -16.77
N ARG A 126 1.70 -24.33 -17.44
CA ARG A 126 2.96 -24.91 -16.93
C ARG A 126 4.03 -23.83 -16.73
N LYS A 127 4.20 -22.95 -17.72
CA LYS A 127 5.14 -21.84 -17.63
C LYS A 127 4.71 -20.81 -16.57
N GLN A 128 3.40 -20.51 -16.49
CA GLN A 128 2.89 -19.64 -15.43
C GLN A 128 3.28 -20.16 -14.05
N LYS A 129 3.08 -21.47 -13.79
CA LYS A 129 3.46 -22.09 -12.52
C LYS A 129 4.97 -22.01 -12.25
N GLU A 130 5.79 -22.25 -13.26
CA GLU A 130 7.26 -22.16 -13.12
C GLU A 130 7.71 -20.74 -12.76
N TYR A 131 7.20 -19.71 -13.47
CA TYR A 131 7.51 -18.33 -13.17
C TYR A 131 6.99 -17.90 -11.80
N LEU A 132 5.79 -18.36 -11.40
CA LEU A 132 5.23 -18.09 -10.08
C LEU A 132 6.12 -18.63 -8.97
N LEU A 133 6.57 -19.88 -9.07
CA LEU A 133 7.46 -20.49 -8.07
C LEU A 133 8.80 -19.76 -7.96
N LYS A 134 9.42 -19.41 -9.09
CA LYS A 134 10.66 -18.61 -9.11
C LYS A 134 10.45 -17.22 -8.51
N SER A 135 9.31 -16.58 -8.82
CA SER A 135 9.00 -15.27 -8.24
C SER A 135 8.79 -15.34 -6.72
N ILE A 136 8.14 -16.41 -6.24
CA ILE A 136 8.00 -16.64 -4.78
C ILE A 136 9.38 -16.80 -4.15
N GLU A 137 10.25 -17.64 -4.72
CA GLU A 137 11.60 -17.88 -4.20
C GLU A 137 12.41 -16.59 -4.08
N VAL A 138 12.50 -15.82 -5.17
CA VAL A 138 13.25 -14.54 -5.19
C VAL A 138 12.61 -13.52 -4.24
N THR A 139 11.28 -13.40 -4.27
CA THR A 139 10.56 -12.46 -3.41
C THR A 139 10.74 -12.79 -1.94
N MET A 140 10.65 -14.07 -1.56
CA MET A 140 10.83 -14.48 -0.17
C MET A 140 12.27 -14.25 0.30
N PHE A 141 13.26 -14.50 -0.54
CA PHE A 141 14.66 -14.18 -0.22
C PHE A 141 14.82 -12.68 0.09
N ILE A 142 14.32 -11.81 -0.79
CA ILE A 142 14.38 -10.36 -0.60
C ILE A 142 13.58 -9.93 0.63
N ALA A 143 12.38 -10.48 0.81
CA ALA A 143 11.50 -10.14 1.92
C ALA A 143 12.08 -10.51 3.29
N PHE A 144 12.72 -11.68 3.40
CA PHE A 144 13.42 -12.06 4.62
C PHE A 144 14.65 -11.18 4.86
N ALA A 145 15.42 -10.86 3.82
CA ALA A 145 16.56 -9.94 3.95
C ALA A 145 16.11 -8.55 4.45
N ILE A 146 15.01 -8.01 3.91
CA ILE A 146 14.40 -6.76 4.38
C ILE A 146 13.93 -6.89 5.83
N SER A 147 13.18 -7.95 6.15
CA SER A 147 12.64 -8.20 7.49
C SER A 147 13.73 -8.24 8.56
N PHE A 148 14.73 -9.09 8.36
CA PHE A 148 15.87 -9.20 9.30
C PHE A 148 16.73 -7.95 9.32
N GLY A 149 16.93 -7.30 8.17
CA GLY A 149 17.66 -6.04 8.07
C GLY A 149 16.99 -4.95 8.91
N ILE A 150 15.68 -4.70 8.70
CA ILE A 150 14.94 -3.71 9.49
C ILE A 150 14.95 -4.08 10.98
N TYR A 151 14.68 -5.33 11.32
CA TYR A 151 14.66 -5.79 12.70
C TYR A 151 16.00 -5.49 13.42
N SER A 152 17.13 -5.75 12.74
CA SER A 152 18.47 -5.61 13.32
C SER A 152 18.90 -4.15 13.48
N ILE A 153 18.48 -3.25 12.57
CA ILE A 153 18.92 -1.85 12.61
C ILE A 153 17.93 -0.90 13.29
N ALA A 154 16.72 -1.37 13.64
CA ALA A 154 15.64 -0.50 14.14
C ALA A 154 16.05 0.32 15.37
N ASP A 155 16.82 -0.27 16.31
CA ASP A 155 17.26 0.39 17.54
C ASP A 155 18.12 1.64 17.28
N VAL A 156 18.90 1.61 16.21
CA VAL A 156 19.81 2.71 15.84
C VAL A 156 19.14 3.63 14.82
N PHE A 157 18.44 3.05 13.83
CA PHE A 157 17.87 3.81 12.73
C PHE A 157 16.71 4.71 13.17
N ILE A 158 15.81 4.23 14.03
CA ILE A 158 14.64 4.99 14.45
C ILE A 158 15.03 6.28 15.20
N PRO A 159 15.83 6.25 16.29
CA PRO A 159 16.23 7.46 16.96
C PRO A 159 17.10 8.38 16.09
N PHE A 160 17.94 7.83 15.22
CA PHE A 160 18.74 8.61 14.28
C PHE A 160 17.89 9.35 13.26
N PHE A 161 16.85 8.71 12.71
CA PHE A 161 16.07 9.27 11.59
C PHE A 161 14.87 10.10 12.04
N TYR A 162 14.15 9.64 13.09
CA TYR A 162 12.94 10.30 13.61
C TYR A 162 13.19 11.07 14.90
N GLY A 163 14.33 10.88 15.57
CA GLY A 163 14.66 11.47 16.86
C GLY A 163 14.23 10.60 18.04
N ASP A 164 14.80 10.90 19.24
CA ASP A 164 14.59 10.13 20.48
C ASP A 164 13.14 10.07 20.95
N ALA A 165 12.33 11.07 20.59
CA ALA A 165 10.90 11.07 20.88
C ALA A 165 10.14 9.88 20.27
N PHE A 166 10.72 9.22 19.24
CA PHE A 166 10.13 8.08 18.53
C PHE A 166 10.71 6.72 18.97
N LEU A 167 11.43 6.65 20.08
CA LEU A 167 11.92 5.37 20.64
C LEU A 167 10.82 4.29 20.76
N PRO A 168 9.56 4.59 21.17
CA PRO A 168 8.49 3.59 21.19
C PRO A 168 8.22 2.94 19.82
N SER A 169 8.47 3.66 18.70
CA SER A 169 8.31 3.11 17.35
C SER A 169 9.30 1.99 17.02
N VAL A 170 10.39 1.84 17.77
CA VAL A 170 11.37 0.76 17.58
C VAL A 170 10.72 -0.61 17.72
N THR A 171 10.02 -0.83 18.82
CA THR A 171 9.34 -2.10 19.09
C THR A 171 8.25 -2.36 18.04
N ILE A 172 7.47 -1.34 17.69
CA ILE A 172 6.43 -1.44 16.67
C ILE A 172 7.05 -1.82 15.32
N THR A 173 8.15 -1.17 14.93
CA THR A 173 8.87 -1.46 13.67
C THR A 173 9.38 -2.90 13.63
N LYS A 174 9.96 -3.39 14.73
CA LYS A 174 10.42 -4.78 14.83
C LYS A 174 9.29 -5.79 14.68
N LEU A 175 8.14 -5.53 15.33
CA LEU A 175 6.95 -6.38 15.20
C LEU A 175 6.40 -6.37 13.77
N LEU A 176 6.27 -5.18 13.17
CA LEU A 176 5.81 -5.05 11.80
C LEU A 176 6.80 -5.67 10.78
N ALA A 177 8.10 -5.64 11.04
CA ALA A 177 9.09 -6.27 10.18
C ALA A 177 8.85 -7.77 9.99
N VAL A 178 8.34 -8.46 11.03
CA VAL A 178 7.97 -9.89 10.94
C VAL A 178 6.87 -10.14 9.91
N SER A 179 6.00 -9.17 9.66
CA SER A 179 4.90 -9.30 8.68
C SER A 179 5.38 -9.18 7.22
N VAL A 180 6.56 -8.62 6.96
CA VAL A 180 7.08 -8.35 5.61
C VAL A 180 7.09 -9.58 4.70
N PRO A 181 7.61 -10.75 5.10
CA PRO A 181 7.59 -11.95 4.27
C PRO A 181 6.16 -12.39 3.90
N PHE A 182 5.24 -12.36 4.86
CA PHE A 182 3.84 -12.76 4.64
C PHE A 182 3.11 -11.83 3.67
N ILE A 183 3.27 -10.51 3.84
CA ILE A 183 2.70 -9.50 2.94
C ILE A 183 3.29 -9.65 1.53
N SER A 184 4.59 -9.88 1.44
CA SER A 184 5.30 -10.08 0.16
C SER A 184 4.81 -11.32 -0.56
N TRP A 185 4.65 -12.43 0.14
CA TRP A 185 4.11 -13.66 -0.41
C TRP A 185 2.68 -13.48 -0.92
N ALA A 186 1.81 -12.87 -0.10
CA ALA A 186 0.44 -12.57 -0.49
C ALA A 186 0.37 -11.66 -1.73
N ASN A 187 1.29 -10.68 -1.86
CA ASN A 187 1.38 -9.80 -3.01
C ASN A 187 1.73 -10.58 -4.30
N VAL A 188 2.71 -11.49 -4.25
CA VAL A 188 3.07 -12.34 -5.40
C VAL A 188 1.89 -13.20 -5.83
N VAL A 189 1.23 -13.89 -4.88
CA VAL A 189 0.06 -14.71 -5.18
C VAL A 189 -1.06 -13.89 -5.81
N ARG A 190 -1.32 -12.69 -5.28
CA ARG A 190 -2.33 -11.78 -5.83
C ARG A 190 -2.00 -11.36 -7.26
N MET A 191 -0.80 -10.78 -7.46
CA MET A 191 -0.42 -10.14 -8.73
C MET A 191 -0.11 -11.13 -9.84
N GLN A 192 0.41 -12.31 -9.48
CA GLN A 192 0.92 -13.25 -10.47
C GLN A 192 0.05 -14.49 -10.66
N TYR A 193 -0.94 -14.71 -9.77
CA TYR A 193 -1.86 -15.83 -9.89
C TYR A 193 -3.32 -15.42 -9.85
N LEU A 194 -3.77 -14.70 -8.83
CA LEU A 194 -5.21 -14.42 -8.67
C LEU A 194 -5.73 -13.48 -9.76
N ILE A 195 -5.07 -12.34 -9.99
CA ILE A 195 -5.49 -11.35 -10.98
C ILE A 195 -5.41 -11.92 -12.41
N PRO A 196 -4.29 -12.54 -12.87
CA PRO A 196 -4.23 -13.09 -14.22
C PRO A 196 -5.24 -14.20 -14.50
N ASN A 197 -5.65 -14.95 -13.48
CA ASN A 197 -6.64 -16.03 -13.59
C ASN A 197 -8.08 -15.58 -13.24
N GLU A 198 -8.36 -14.27 -13.16
CA GLU A 198 -9.67 -13.70 -12.84
C GLU A 198 -10.31 -14.24 -11.54
N LYS A 199 -9.47 -14.58 -10.55
CA LYS A 199 -9.90 -15.12 -9.24
C LYS A 199 -10.17 -14.03 -8.22
N ASP A 200 -10.78 -12.91 -8.64
CA ASP A 200 -11.04 -11.75 -7.81
C ASP A 200 -11.89 -12.07 -6.57
N LYS A 201 -12.84 -13.01 -6.68
CA LYS A 201 -13.68 -13.44 -5.55
C LYS A 201 -12.85 -13.99 -4.38
N ILE A 202 -11.80 -14.77 -4.68
CA ILE A 202 -10.91 -15.32 -3.64
C ILE A 202 -10.13 -14.18 -2.98
N TYR A 203 -9.64 -13.24 -3.79
CA TYR A 203 -8.92 -12.08 -3.29
C TYR A 203 -9.80 -11.20 -2.39
N VAL A 204 -11.00 -10.84 -2.86
CA VAL A 204 -11.93 -9.99 -2.09
C VAL A 204 -12.37 -10.67 -0.79
N SER A 205 -12.70 -11.97 -0.83
CA SER A 205 -13.08 -12.71 0.39
C SER A 205 -11.94 -12.76 1.42
N SER A 206 -10.70 -12.95 0.96
CA SER A 206 -9.53 -12.94 1.84
C SER A 206 -9.32 -11.58 2.53
N ILE A 207 -9.51 -10.47 1.80
CA ILE A 207 -9.42 -9.11 2.37
C ILE A 207 -10.53 -8.89 3.40
N VAL A 208 -11.77 -9.26 3.08
CA VAL A 208 -12.90 -9.08 3.99
C VAL A 208 -12.71 -9.87 5.29
N ILE A 209 -12.30 -11.14 5.19
CA ILE A 209 -12.00 -11.97 6.36
C ILE A 209 -10.86 -11.35 7.17
N GLY A 210 -9.78 -10.91 6.52
CA GLY A 210 -8.66 -10.24 7.16
C GLY A 210 -9.08 -8.95 7.86
N ALA A 211 -9.89 -8.11 7.21
CA ALA A 211 -10.40 -6.86 7.78
C ALA A 211 -11.28 -7.10 9.01
N LEU A 212 -12.20 -8.06 8.94
CA LEU A 212 -13.05 -8.41 10.09
C LEU A 212 -12.23 -8.94 11.27
N SER A 213 -11.28 -9.84 10.99
CA SER A 213 -10.38 -10.37 12.01
C SER A 213 -9.55 -9.27 12.66
N ASN A 214 -9.01 -8.35 11.86
CA ASN A 214 -8.23 -7.20 12.33
C ASN A 214 -9.06 -6.30 13.25
N VAL A 215 -10.28 -5.91 12.85
CA VAL A 215 -11.17 -5.09 13.69
C VAL A 215 -11.48 -5.76 15.02
N ILE A 216 -11.77 -7.07 15.01
CA ILE A 216 -12.08 -7.83 16.23
C ILE A 216 -10.85 -7.87 17.15
N ILE A 217 -9.68 -8.22 16.61
CA ILE A 217 -8.44 -8.31 17.37
C ILE A 217 -8.05 -6.95 17.94
N ASN A 218 -8.12 -5.89 17.16
CA ASN A 218 -7.81 -4.54 17.60
C ASN A 218 -8.77 -4.08 18.71
N TYR A 219 -10.07 -4.34 18.57
CA TYR A 219 -11.04 -4.01 19.61
C TYR A 219 -10.77 -4.71 20.94
N LEU A 220 -10.25 -5.94 20.90
CA LEU A 220 -9.93 -6.72 22.09
C LEU A 220 -8.59 -6.36 22.72
N LEU A 221 -7.58 -5.95 21.91
CA LEU A 221 -6.20 -5.78 22.37
C LEU A 221 -5.80 -4.32 22.63
N ILE A 222 -6.30 -3.35 21.84
CA ILE A 222 -5.89 -1.94 22.00
C ILE A 222 -6.29 -1.34 23.36
N PRO A 223 -7.44 -1.63 23.96
CA PRO A 223 -7.83 -1.06 25.25
C PRO A 223 -7.04 -1.58 26.47
N ARG A 224 -6.10 -2.49 26.27
CA ARG A 224 -5.30 -3.11 27.34
C ARG A 224 -3.84 -2.70 27.25
#